data_12ff4f188b907b669729b1d94ac1a257
#
_entry.id   12ff4f188b907b669729b1d94ac1a257
#
_cell.length_a   1.000
_cell.length_b   1.000
_cell.length_c   1.000
_cell.angle_alpha   90.00
_cell.angle_beta   90.00
_cell.angle_gamma   90.00
#
_symmetry.space_group_name_H-M   'P 1'
#
loop_
_entity.id
_entity.type
_entity.pdbx_description
1 polymer ?
#
loop_
_entity_poly.entity_id
_entity_poly.type
_entity_poly.pdbx_seq_one_letter_code
_entity_poly.pdbx_strand_id
1 'polypeptide(L)'
;DRRPNFVMHCGDVVDNGPAKREWVSELFGPCRDLFARSAVFPTIGNHEKNHAWYYKYFSLPAPEYYYSYRYGNAEYFVVDSNKSLKPDSEQYKWLDKALAASTATWKFCYHHHPCWSSDNNDYGDTAKGIRKAGDLNAR
;
A
#
# COMPACT_ATOMS: atom_id res chain seq x y z
N ASP A 1 -1.00 12.80 -23.73
CA ASP A 1 -0.98 13.12 -22.28
C ASP A 1 -2.32 12.79 -21.68
N ARG A 2 -2.42 11.59 -21.09
CA ARG A 2 -3.60 11.22 -20.29
C ARG A 2 -3.30 11.55 -18.84
N ARG A 3 -4.07 12.46 -18.25
CA ARG A 3 -3.97 12.78 -16.83
C ARG A 3 -4.65 11.67 -16.04
N PRO A 4 -3.96 10.97 -15.11
CA PRO A 4 -4.62 10.00 -14.26
C PRO A 4 -5.56 10.70 -13.28
N ASN A 5 -6.69 10.06 -12.98
CA ASN A 5 -7.60 10.56 -11.96
C ASN A 5 -7.04 10.37 -10.54
N PHE A 6 -6.27 9.32 -10.35
CA PHE A 6 -5.53 9.03 -9.12
C PHE A 6 -4.32 8.15 -9.42
N VAL A 7 -3.43 8.03 -8.46
CA VAL A 7 -2.23 7.21 -8.50
C VAL A 7 -2.30 6.17 -7.39
N MET A 8 -2.07 4.91 -7.72
CA MET A 8 -1.80 3.84 -6.77
C MET A 8 -0.29 3.68 -6.66
N HIS A 9 0.24 3.58 -5.45
CA HIS A 9 1.66 3.33 -5.23
C HIS A 9 1.84 2.13 -4.30
N CYS A 10 2.64 1.16 -4.73
CA CYS A 10 2.80 -0.11 -4.03
C CYS A 10 3.84 -0.09 -2.88
N GLY A 11 4.08 1.05 -2.26
CA GLY A 11 5.02 1.18 -1.14
C GLY A 11 6.46 1.44 -1.57
N ASP A 12 7.35 1.61 -0.59
CA ASP A 12 8.74 2.03 -0.78
C ASP A 12 8.84 3.32 -1.62
N VAL A 13 8.10 4.33 -1.16
CA VAL A 13 8.08 5.67 -1.78
C VAL A 13 9.35 6.47 -1.48
N VAL A 14 10.12 6.01 -0.50
CA VAL A 14 11.45 6.52 -0.10
C VAL A 14 12.33 5.37 0.34
N ASP A 15 13.64 5.51 0.23
CA ASP A 15 14.60 4.49 0.67
C ASP A 15 14.69 4.42 2.21
N ASN A 16 14.54 5.56 2.90
CA ASN A 16 14.63 5.58 4.36
C ASN A 16 13.58 6.50 4.99
N GLY A 17 12.44 5.95 5.39
CA GLY A 17 11.30 6.67 5.96
C GLY A 17 11.61 7.68 7.08
N PRO A 18 12.52 7.42 8.03
CA PRO A 18 13.01 8.40 9.01
C PRO A 18 13.71 9.63 8.40
N ALA A 19 14.32 9.52 7.22
CA ALA A 19 15.08 10.58 6.60
C ALA A 19 14.15 11.59 5.89
N LYS A 20 13.71 12.61 6.59
CA LYS A 20 12.76 13.62 6.08
C LYS A 20 13.12 14.18 4.70
N ARG A 21 14.41 14.38 4.40
CA ARG A 21 14.87 14.93 3.13
C ARG A 21 14.51 14.03 1.95
N GLU A 22 14.50 12.72 2.14
CA GLU A 22 14.24 11.74 1.08
C GLU A 22 12.80 11.83 0.59
N TRP A 23 11.85 12.15 1.46
CA TRP A 23 10.47 12.41 1.06
C TRP A 23 10.38 13.55 0.03
N VAL A 24 11.28 14.54 0.12
CA VAL A 24 11.34 15.61 -0.87
C VAL A 24 12.13 15.19 -2.10
N SER A 25 13.31 14.59 -1.94
CA SER A 25 14.22 14.29 -3.06
C SER A 25 13.77 13.08 -3.89
N GLU A 26 13.12 12.10 -3.29
CA GLU A 26 12.77 10.84 -3.94
C GLU A 26 11.29 10.75 -4.33
N LEU A 27 10.40 11.40 -3.57
CA LEU A 27 8.97 11.35 -3.83
C LEU A 27 8.42 12.68 -4.35
N PHE A 28 8.34 13.71 -3.49
CA PHE A 28 7.60 14.94 -3.82
C PHE A 28 8.26 15.78 -4.91
N GLY A 29 9.58 15.80 -4.98
CA GLY A 29 10.31 16.52 -6.02
C GLY A 29 10.07 15.90 -7.40
N PRO A 30 10.42 14.63 -7.62
CA PRO A 30 10.21 13.95 -8.90
C PRO A 30 8.74 13.86 -9.31
N CYS A 31 7.83 13.68 -8.35
CA CYS A 31 6.41 13.49 -8.63
C CYS A 31 5.56 14.77 -8.52
N ARG A 32 6.18 15.94 -8.36
CA ARG A 32 5.51 17.22 -8.08
C ARG A 32 4.32 17.49 -9.00
N ASP A 33 4.54 17.42 -10.29
CA ASP A 33 3.51 17.79 -11.29
C ASP A 33 2.37 16.77 -11.35
N LEU A 34 2.67 15.50 -11.04
CA LEU A 34 1.68 14.44 -10.96
C LEU A 34 0.81 14.60 -9.70
N PHE A 35 1.44 14.79 -8.54
CA PHE A 35 0.74 14.91 -7.26
C PHE A 35 -0.02 16.22 -7.09
N ALA A 36 0.38 17.27 -7.82
CA ALA A 36 -0.38 18.53 -7.87
C ALA A 36 -1.75 18.37 -8.57
N ARG A 37 -2.00 17.26 -9.26
CA ARG A 37 -3.18 17.08 -10.13
C ARG A 37 -3.94 15.80 -9.88
N SER A 38 -3.39 14.85 -9.12
CA SER A 38 -3.96 13.54 -8.91
C SER A 38 -3.85 13.15 -7.45
N ALA A 39 -4.92 12.61 -6.89
CA ALA A 39 -4.88 11.99 -5.57
C ALA A 39 -3.94 10.78 -5.59
N VAL A 40 -3.25 10.55 -4.48
CA VAL A 40 -2.31 9.44 -4.32
C VAL A 40 -2.76 8.53 -3.20
N PHE A 41 -2.84 7.25 -3.49
CA PHE A 41 -3.23 6.20 -2.53
C PHE A 41 -2.09 5.19 -2.42
N PRO A 42 -1.11 5.40 -1.52
CA PRO A 42 0.00 4.49 -1.32
C PRO A 42 -0.36 3.35 -0.37
N THR A 43 0.24 2.17 -0.56
CA THR A 43 0.45 1.24 0.55
C THR A 43 1.78 1.54 1.22
N ILE A 44 1.95 1.11 2.46
CA ILE A 44 3.23 1.27 3.17
C ILE A 44 4.17 0.11 2.83
N GLY A 45 5.40 0.42 2.46
CA GLY A 45 6.46 -0.55 2.24
C GLY A 45 7.38 -0.71 3.46
N ASN A 46 8.40 -1.55 3.36
CA ASN A 46 9.33 -1.77 4.46
C ASN A 46 10.34 -0.63 4.62
N HIS A 47 10.66 0.10 3.55
CA HIS A 47 11.56 1.26 3.60
C HIS A 47 10.95 2.46 4.31
N GLU A 48 9.64 2.62 4.32
CA GLU A 48 8.95 3.63 5.15
C GLU A 48 9.11 3.36 6.65
N LYS A 49 9.46 2.12 7.06
CA LYS A 49 9.70 1.72 8.47
C LYS A 49 8.57 2.09 9.42
N ASN A 50 7.34 2.16 8.91
CA ASN A 50 6.17 2.63 9.66
C ASN A 50 6.40 4.00 10.33
N HIS A 51 7.17 4.88 9.69
CA HIS A 51 7.58 6.14 10.28
C HIS A 51 6.48 7.21 10.22
N ALA A 52 6.48 8.11 11.20
CA ALA A 52 5.49 9.17 11.35
C ALA A 52 5.39 10.13 10.13
N TRP A 53 6.44 10.23 9.30
CA TRP A 53 6.38 11.04 8.09
C TRP A 53 5.37 10.51 7.07
N TYR A 54 5.20 9.19 6.95
CA TYR A 54 4.15 8.61 6.11
C TYR A 54 2.77 9.18 6.48
N TYR A 55 2.40 9.10 7.74
CA TYR A 55 1.11 9.58 8.27
C TYR A 55 0.97 11.12 8.30
N LYS A 56 2.09 11.85 8.19
CA LYS A 56 2.05 13.32 8.09
C LYS A 56 1.90 13.81 6.66
N TYR A 57 2.38 13.04 5.70
CA TYR A 57 2.35 13.44 4.30
C TYR A 57 1.14 12.89 3.56
N PHE A 58 0.60 11.76 3.98
CA PHE A 58 -0.61 11.20 3.41
C PHE A 58 -1.77 11.32 4.41
N SER A 59 -2.91 11.79 3.91
CA SER A 59 -4.17 11.83 4.68
C SER A 59 -5.09 10.76 4.10
N LEU A 60 -5.04 9.59 4.68
CA LEU A 60 -5.74 8.40 4.21
C LEU A 60 -6.88 8.03 5.17
N PRO A 61 -7.85 7.19 4.77
CA PRO A 61 -8.83 6.68 5.71
C PRO A 61 -8.17 5.92 6.87
N ALA A 62 -8.64 6.18 8.09
CA ALA A 62 -8.09 5.51 9.28
C ALA A 62 -8.24 3.97 9.18
N PRO A 63 -7.24 3.22 9.65
CA PRO A 63 -6.04 3.62 10.40
C PRO A 63 -4.83 4.00 9.52
N GLU A 64 -5.02 4.27 8.23
CA GLU A 64 -4.06 4.78 7.24
C GLU A 64 -3.02 3.76 6.73
N TYR A 65 -2.69 2.72 7.49
CA TYR A 65 -1.77 1.66 7.03
C TYR A 65 -2.50 0.48 6.37
N TYR A 66 -3.81 0.33 6.60
CA TYR A 66 -4.76 -0.37 5.75
C TYR A 66 -6.04 0.44 5.64
N TYR A 67 -6.65 0.46 4.48
CA TYR A 67 -7.86 1.25 4.19
C TYR A 67 -8.53 0.80 2.90
N SER A 68 -9.71 1.32 2.63
CA SER A 68 -10.33 1.20 1.31
C SER A 68 -10.81 2.55 0.80
N TYR A 69 -10.93 2.66 -0.51
CA TYR A 69 -11.53 3.81 -1.17
C TYR A 69 -12.27 3.36 -2.43
N ARG A 70 -13.22 4.18 -2.88
CA ARG A 70 -14.01 3.92 -4.08
C ARG A 70 -13.72 4.93 -5.17
N TYR A 71 -13.70 4.43 -6.40
CA TYR A 71 -13.71 5.26 -7.58
C TYR A 71 -14.62 4.63 -8.64
N GLY A 72 -15.72 5.33 -8.99
CA GLY A 72 -16.75 4.79 -9.87
C GLY A 72 -17.39 3.50 -9.31
N ASN A 73 -17.36 2.44 -10.11
CA ASN A 73 -17.89 1.12 -9.75
C ASN A 73 -16.81 0.16 -9.19
N ALA A 74 -15.63 0.69 -8.86
CA ALA A 74 -14.52 -0.06 -8.30
C ALA A 74 -14.26 0.34 -6.84
N GLU A 75 -13.89 -0.63 -6.02
CA GLU A 75 -13.40 -0.44 -4.66
C GLU A 75 -12.01 -1.06 -4.52
N TYR A 76 -11.13 -0.29 -3.91
CA TYR A 76 -9.72 -0.61 -3.72
C TYR A 76 -9.45 -0.83 -2.25
N PHE A 77 -8.87 -1.98 -1.93
CA PHE A 77 -8.49 -2.38 -0.58
C PHE A 77 -6.97 -2.37 -0.49
N VAL A 78 -6.46 -1.64 0.46
CA VAL A 78 -5.02 -1.45 0.68
C VAL A 78 -4.66 -2.10 2.00
N VAL A 79 -3.64 -2.96 2.00
CA VAL A 79 -3.17 -3.64 3.20
C VAL A 79 -1.67 -3.48 3.40
N ASP A 80 -1.24 -3.43 4.66
CA ASP A 80 0.16 -3.37 5.05
C ASP A 80 0.74 -4.77 5.16
N SER A 81 1.48 -5.19 4.14
CA SER A 81 2.14 -6.51 4.12
C SER A 81 3.37 -6.63 5.04
N ASN A 82 3.77 -5.53 5.74
CA ASN A 82 4.76 -5.61 6.82
C ASN A 82 4.18 -6.18 8.11
N LYS A 83 2.86 -6.18 8.24
CA LYS A 83 2.13 -6.68 9.40
C LYS A 83 1.51 -8.05 9.12
N SER A 84 1.06 -8.71 10.18
CA SER A 84 0.40 -10.01 10.05
C SER A 84 -0.87 -9.92 9.19
N LEU A 85 -0.99 -10.84 8.26
CA LEU A 85 -2.17 -11.07 7.43
C LEU A 85 -2.86 -12.40 7.78
N LYS A 86 -2.54 -12.97 8.94
CA LYS A 86 -3.20 -14.19 9.45
C LYS A 86 -4.65 -13.92 9.80
N PRO A 87 -5.52 -14.93 9.78
CA PRO A 87 -6.96 -14.79 10.03
C PRO A 87 -7.34 -14.15 11.36
N ASP A 88 -6.46 -14.23 12.36
CA ASP A 88 -6.64 -13.63 13.68
C ASP A 88 -6.22 -12.17 13.78
N SER A 89 -5.49 -11.66 12.77
CA SER A 89 -5.00 -10.30 12.75
C SER A 89 -6.12 -9.28 12.52
N GLU A 90 -5.92 -8.08 13.02
CA GLU A 90 -6.87 -6.98 12.93
C GLU A 90 -7.16 -6.60 11.46
N GLN A 91 -6.10 -6.42 10.65
CA GLN A 91 -6.31 -6.03 9.26
C GLN A 91 -6.93 -7.14 8.40
N TYR A 92 -6.68 -8.42 8.72
CA TYR A 92 -7.37 -9.52 8.02
C TYR A 92 -8.86 -9.50 8.31
N LYS A 93 -9.26 -9.40 9.59
CA LYS A 93 -10.67 -9.30 9.99
C LYS A 93 -11.37 -8.10 9.38
N TRP A 94 -10.65 -6.97 9.31
CA TRP A 94 -11.15 -5.79 8.63
C TRP A 94 -11.35 -6.05 7.13
N LEU A 95 -10.34 -6.62 6.44
CA LEU A 95 -10.40 -6.89 5.01
C LEU A 95 -11.54 -7.85 4.66
N ASP A 96 -11.67 -8.95 5.40
CA ASP A 96 -12.73 -9.94 5.23
C ASP A 96 -14.12 -9.28 5.34
N LYS A 97 -14.34 -8.51 6.39
CA LYS A 97 -15.58 -7.76 6.60
C LYS A 97 -15.82 -6.72 5.51
N ALA A 98 -14.80 -5.98 5.11
CA ALA A 98 -14.92 -4.92 4.11
C ALA A 98 -15.22 -5.50 2.72
N LEU A 99 -14.56 -6.60 2.34
CA LEU A 99 -14.82 -7.32 1.09
C LEU A 99 -16.25 -7.89 1.04
N ALA A 100 -16.73 -8.46 2.15
CA ALA A 100 -18.09 -8.99 2.24
C ALA A 100 -19.15 -7.88 2.16
N ALA A 101 -18.89 -6.72 2.73
CA ALA A 101 -19.80 -5.57 2.71
C ALA A 101 -19.78 -4.80 1.39
N SER A 102 -18.76 -4.98 0.56
CA SER A 102 -18.59 -4.23 -0.67
C SER A 102 -19.63 -4.61 -1.74
N THR A 103 -20.32 -3.59 -2.24
CA THR A 103 -21.25 -3.69 -3.38
C THR A 103 -20.62 -3.26 -4.70
N ALA A 104 -19.30 -2.98 -4.73
CA ALA A 104 -18.61 -2.59 -5.94
C ALA A 104 -18.57 -3.73 -6.96
N THR A 105 -18.71 -3.38 -8.25
CA THR A 105 -18.58 -4.35 -9.36
C THR A 105 -17.17 -4.92 -9.43
N TRP A 106 -16.17 -4.05 -9.24
CA TRP A 106 -14.77 -4.41 -9.29
C TRP A 106 -14.15 -4.21 -7.91
N LYS A 107 -13.42 -5.21 -7.44
CA LYS A 107 -12.70 -5.18 -6.17
C LYS A 107 -11.24 -5.46 -6.43
N PHE A 108 -10.38 -4.53 -6.05
CA PHE A 108 -8.94 -4.62 -6.18
C PHE A 108 -8.31 -4.61 -4.80
N CYS A 109 -7.39 -5.52 -4.55
CA CYS A 109 -6.56 -5.48 -3.34
C CYS A 109 -5.10 -5.33 -3.75
N TYR A 110 -4.37 -4.42 -3.10
CA TYR A 110 -2.95 -4.24 -3.35
C TYR A 110 -2.16 -4.00 -2.07
N HIS A 111 -0.91 -4.39 -2.14
CA HIS A 111 0.05 -4.34 -1.03
C HIS A 111 1.47 -4.26 -1.58
N HIS A 112 2.46 -4.08 -0.70
CA HIS A 112 3.85 -3.87 -1.09
C HIS A 112 4.56 -5.16 -1.50
N HIS A 113 4.70 -6.12 -0.58
CA HIS A 113 5.47 -7.33 -0.86
C HIS A 113 4.72 -8.27 -1.80
N PRO A 114 5.36 -8.79 -2.86
CA PRO A 114 4.70 -9.70 -3.79
C PRO A 114 4.36 -11.03 -3.12
N CYS A 115 3.25 -11.62 -3.53
CA CYS A 115 2.85 -12.96 -3.05
C CYS A 115 3.76 -14.05 -3.59
N TRP A 116 4.19 -13.90 -4.83
CA TRP A 116 5.17 -14.74 -5.52
C TRP A 116 6.12 -13.86 -6.30
N SER A 117 7.40 -14.24 -6.31
CA SER A 117 8.42 -13.56 -7.08
C SER A 117 9.37 -14.59 -7.69
N SER A 118 9.81 -14.33 -8.92
CA SER A 118 10.90 -15.07 -9.57
C SER A 118 12.26 -14.41 -9.32
N ASP A 119 12.30 -13.29 -8.63
CA ASP A 119 13.54 -12.61 -8.29
C ASP A 119 14.22 -13.29 -7.10
N ASN A 120 15.47 -13.74 -7.36
CA ASN A 120 16.31 -14.37 -6.34
C ASN A 120 17.30 -13.40 -5.69
N ASN A 121 17.33 -12.15 -6.13
CA ASN A 121 18.31 -11.17 -5.67
C ASN A 121 17.85 -10.38 -4.45
N ASP A 122 16.57 -10.42 -4.15
CA ASP A 122 16.00 -9.69 -3.03
C ASP A 122 15.76 -10.63 -1.83
N TYR A 123 16.85 -11.10 -1.25
CA TYR A 123 16.83 -12.01 -0.09
C TYR A 123 16.14 -11.43 1.14
N GLY A 124 16.08 -10.08 1.26
CA GLY A 124 15.49 -9.41 2.40
C GLY A 124 13.98 -9.31 2.31
N ASP A 125 13.50 -8.73 1.26
CA ASP A 125 12.11 -8.30 1.12
C ASP A 125 11.22 -9.41 0.60
N THR A 126 11.61 -10.08 -0.46
CA THR A 126 10.83 -11.14 -1.10
C THR A 126 10.60 -12.33 -0.17
N ALA A 127 11.64 -12.76 0.56
CA ALA A 127 11.52 -13.87 1.51
C ALA A 127 10.58 -13.55 2.69
N LYS A 128 10.56 -12.29 3.15
CA LYS A 128 9.64 -11.82 4.21
C LYS A 128 8.24 -11.58 3.65
N GLY A 129 8.15 -11.02 2.46
CA GLY A 129 6.90 -10.72 1.78
C GLY A 129 6.11 -11.97 1.43
N ILE A 130 6.74 -12.95 0.80
CA ILE A 130 6.10 -14.24 0.46
C ILE A 130 5.49 -14.91 1.69
N ARG A 131 6.16 -14.88 2.84
CA ARG A 131 5.62 -15.48 4.07
C ARG A 131 4.40 -14.74 4.60
N LYS A 132 4.36 -13.41 4.48
CA LYS A 132 3.27 -12.59 5.01
C LYS A 132 2.11 -12.50 4.04
N ALA A 133 2.40 -12.28 2.77
CA ALA A 133 1.39 -12.20 1.72
C ALA A 133 0.88 -13.59 1.30
N GLY A 134 1.67 -14.64 1.45
CA GLY A 134 1.24 -16.03 1.28
C GLY A 134 0.09 -16.42 2.21
N ASP A 135 -0.02 -15.77 3.37
CA ASP A 135 -1.15 -15.95 4.29
C ASP A 135 -2.50 -15.51 3.65
N LEU A 136 -2.49 -14.58 2.70
CA LEU A 136 -3.70 -14.17 1.94
C LEU A 136 -4.06 -15.15 0.82
N ASN A 137 -3.10 -15.87 0.28
CA ASN A 137 -3.29 -16.74 -0.88
C ASN A 137 -3.38 -18.24 -0.52
N ALA A 138 -3.24 -18.58 0.75
CA ALA A 138 -3.32 -19.97 1.23
C ALA A 138 -4.76 -20.50 1.38
N ARG A 139 -5.76 -19.84 0.73
CA ARG A 139 -7.18 -20.22 0.78
C ARG A 139 -7.78 -20.35 -0.59
#